data_defe6d734c151570c7cd1809aaf8348d
#
_entry.id   defe6d734c151570c7cd1809aaf8348d
#
_cell.length_a   1.000
_cell.length_b   1.000
_cell.length_c   1.000
_cell.angle_alpha   90.00
_cell.angle_beta   90.00
_cell.angle_gamma   90.00
#
_symmetry.space_group_name_H-M   'P 1'
#
loop_
_entity.id
_entity.type
_entity.pdbx_description
1 polymer ?
#
loop_
_entity_poly.entity_id
_entity_poly.type
_entity_poly.pdbx_seq_one_letter_code
_entity_poly.pdbx_strand_id
1 'polypeptide(L)'
;MSTMVDNLKPTFDYLETNLMKLVLEMAEKMQEESISLNKSGKYHRATSAQIKIFDTLRGEKRSISSLSRKLGISRQATHKTVHQLVDLGLLKLEKLKNSRDKIVLYTDKGKRARLVGAKNLIKIEKKIIQDLGKEDYLNLKRILLKHYKLHETKDKMLS
;
A
#
# COMPACT_ATOMS: atom_id res chain seq x y z
N MET A 1 27.68 26.16 4.75
CA MET A 1 26.70 25.56 5.67
C MET A 1 26.86 24.04 5.58
N SER A 2 27.50 23.42 6.58
CA SER A 2 27.54 21.96 6.68
C SER A 2 26.10 21.49 6.85
N THR A 3 25.63 20.63 5.96
CA THR A 3 24.28 20.11 6.07
C THR A 3 24.21 19.12 7.22
N MET A 4 23.07 18.97 7.87
CA MET A 4 22.84 18.01 8.95
C MET A 4 23.24 16.58 8.54
N VAL A 5 23.29 16.32 7.23
CA VAL A 5 23.66 15.02 6.63
C VAL A 5 25.17 14.76 6.70
N ASP A 6 26.00 15.81 6.64
CA ASP A 6 27.47 15.68 6.64
C ASP A 6 28.02 15.24 8.00
N ASN A 7 27.20 15.28 9.07
CA ASN A 7 27.54 14.93 10.44
C ASN A 7 26.92 13.60 10.92
N LEU A 8 26.34 12.82 10.03
CA LEU A 8 25.79 11.51 10.41
C LEU A 8 26.94 10.57 10.83
N LYS A 9 26.93 10.16 12.09
CA LYS A 9 27.89 9.20 12.63
C LYS A 9 27.16 7.91 13.06
N PRO A 10 27.78 6.73 12.92
CA PRO A 10 27.19 5.48 13.34
C PRO A 10 27.25 5.37 14.87
N THR A 11 26.26 5.90 15.55
CA THR A 11 26.09 5.83 17.00
C THR A 11 24.86 5.02 17.36
N PHE A 12 24.74 4.54 18.60
CA PHE A 12 23.51 3.88 19.07
C PHE A 12 22.30 4.82 18.95
N ASP A 13 22.46 6.08 19.23
CA ASP A 13 21.43 7.09 19.11
C ASP A 13 20.94 7.25 17.65
N TYR A 14 21.88 7.20 16.67
CA TYR A 14 21.53 7.19 15.26
C TYR A 14 20.74 5.93 14.86
N LEU A 15 21.04 4.77 15.45
CA LEU A 15 20.27 3.55 15.18
C LEU A 15 18.81 3.69 15.62
N GLU A 16 18.54 4.47 16.68
CA GLU A 16 17.20 4.70 17.18
C GLU A 16 16.45 5.83 16.46
N THR A 17 17.16 6.76 15.82
CA THR A 17 16.57 7.98 15.24
C THR A 17 16.78 8.12 13.72
N ASN A 18 17.32 7.09 13.06
CA ASN A 18 17.51 7.16 11.61
C ASN A 18 16.17 7.15 10.85
N LEU A 19 16.18 7.76 9.65
CA LEU A 19 14.99 7.94 8.85
C LEU A 19 14.24 6.62 8.54
N MET A 20 15.00 5.54 8.27
CA MET A 20 14.38 4.25 7.97
C MET A 20 13.56 3.73 9.14
N LYS A 21 14.12 3.78 10.36
CA LYS A 21 13.43 3.35 11.58
C LYS A 21 12.17 4.19 11.83
N LEU A 22 12.29 5.52 11.78
CA LEU A 22 11.16 6.42 12.01
C LEU A 22 10.02 6.20 11.00
N VAL A 23 10.35 5.99 9.73
CA VAL A 23 9.34 5.71 8.68
C VAL A 23 8.68 4.35 8.90
N LEU A 24 9.46 3.32 9.30
CA LEU A 24 8.92 1.99 9.60
C LEU A 24 7.99 2.03 10.82
N GLU A 25 8.40 2.65 11.92
CA GLU A 25 7.56 2.80 13.12
C GLU A 25 6.26 3.55 12.83
N MET A 26 6.34 4.62 12.04
CA MET A 26 5.15 5.34 11.61
C MET A 26 4.23 4.44 10.78
N ALA A 27 4.78 3.69 9.83
CA ALA A 27 4.01 2.76 9.00
C ALA A 27 3.38 1.63 9.82
N GLU A 28 4.08 1.07 10.81
CA GLU A 28 3.57 0.06 11.73
C GLU A 28 2.38 0.58 12.55
N LYS A 29 2.50 1.76 13.16
CA LYS A 29 1.41 2.40 13.89
C LYS A 29 0.18 2.64 13.00
N MET A 30 0.38 3.11 11.78
CA MET A 30 -0.71 3.29 10.81
C MET A 30 -1.36 1.94 10.44
N GLN A 31 -0.58 0.89 10.32
CA GLN A 31 -1.08 -0.46 10.01
C GLN A 31 -1.87 -1.05 11.18
N GLU A 32 -1.40 -0.91 12.40
CA GLU A 32 -2.12 -1.33 13.63
C GLU A 32 -3.47 -0.63 13.74
N GLU A 33 -3.51 0.69 13.53
CA GLU A 33 -4.75 1.46 13.52
C GLU A 33 -5.70 1.00 12.41
N SER A 34 -5.17 0.72 11.21
CA SER A 34 -5.95 0.18 10.10
C SER A 34 -6.58 -1.18 10.44
N ILE A 35 -5.81 -2.06 11.09
CA ILE A 35 -6.30 -3.35 11.55
C ILE A 35 -7.39 -3.16 12.62
N SER A 36 -7.19 -2.25 13.56
CA SER A 36 -8.16 -1.93 14.62
C SER A 36 -9.47 -1.43 14.03
N LEU A 37 -9.42 -0.49 13.09
CA LEU A 37 -10.61 0.04 12.39
C LEU A 37 -11.33 -1.02 11.54
N ASN A 38 -10.62 -2.04 11.09
CA ASN A 38 -11.20 -3.13 10.32
C ASN A 38 -11.79 -4.25 11.19
N LYS A 39 -11.37 -4.41 12.46
CA LYS A 39 -11.89 -5.45 13.38
C LYS A 39 -13.40 -5.36 13.60
N SER A 40 -13.95 -4.17 13.57
CA SER A 40 -15.40 -3.91 13.72
C SER A 40 -16.16 -3.93 12.38
N GLY A 41 -15.47 -4.11 11.26
CA GLY A 41 -16.03 -3.99 9.92
C GLY A 41 -16.33 -5.32 9.23
N LYS A 42 -17.12 -5.26 8.15
CA LYS A 42 -17.53 -6.41 7.33
C LYS A 42 -16.35 -7.18 6.71
N TYR A 43 -15.14 -6.58 6.68
CA TYR A 43 -13.92 -7.14 6.06
C TYR A 43 -12.81 -7.42 7.08
N HIS A 44 -13.16 -7.61 8.35
CA HIS A 44 -12.24 -7.77 9.48
C HIS A 44 -11.29 -8.98 9.41
N ARG A 45 -11.51 -9.91 8.49
CA ARG A 45 -10.69 -11.12 8.32
C ARG A 45 -9.76 -11.08 7.11
N ALA A 46 -9.57 -9.92 6.48
CA ALA A 46 -8.65 -9.83 5.35
C ALA A 46 -7.19 -10.00 5.80
N THR A 47 -6.48 -10.93 5.19
CA THR A 47 -5.04 -11.13 5.44
C THR A 47 -4.22 -10.02 4.82
N SER A 48 -2.99 -9.78 5.33
CA SER A 48 -2.06 -8.80 4.75
C SER A 48 -1.79 -9.05 3.25
N ALA A 49 -1.71 -10.33 2.83
CA ALA A 49 -1.54 -10.69 1.43
C ALA A 49 -2.76 -10.29 0.57
N GLN A 50 -3.97 -10.50 1.08
CA GLN A 50 -5.21 -10.09 0.41
C GLN A 50 -5.29 -8.57 0.27
N ILE A 51 -4.94 -7.83 1.32
CA ILE A 51 -4.91 -6.36 1.31
C ILE A 51 -3.89 -5.87 0.28
N LYS A 52 -2.67 -6.40 0.28
CA LYS A 52 -1.62 -6.01 -0.68
C LYS A 52 -2.05 -6.22 -2.13
N ILE A 53 -2.64 -7.38 -2.47
CA ILE A 53 -3.15 -7.63 -3.83
C ILE A 53 -4.28 -6.68 -4.18
N PHE A 54 -5.23 -6.50 -3.25
CA PHE A 54 -6.39 -5.65 -3.44
C PHE A 54 -5.97 -4.19 -3.69
N ASP A 55 -5.04 -3.66 -2.90
CA ASP A 55 -4.54 -2.29 -3.05
C ASP A 55 -3.69 -2.09 -4.31
N THR A 56 -2.91 -3.13 -4.71
CA THR A 56 -2.03 -3.05 -5.88
C THR A 56 -2.79 -2.90 -7.19
N LEU A 57 -4.04 -3.34 -7.26
CA LEU A 57 -4.90 -3.13 -8.43
C LEU A 57 -5.16 -1.65 -8.72
N ARG A 58 -5.23 -0.79 -7.70
CA ARG A 58 -5.46 0.67 -7.82
C ARG A 58 -6.61 1.09 -8.76
N GLY A 59 -7.59 0.21 -8.99
CA GLY A 59 -8.68 0.42 -9.95
C GLY A 59 -8.34 0.03 -11.40
N GLU A 60 -7.12 -0.41 -11.66
CA GLU A 60 -6.67 -0.85 -12.98
C GLU A 60 -6.93 -2.35 -13.20
N LYS A 61 -7.00 -2.71 -14.48
CA LYS A 61 -7.02 -4.11 -14.92
C LYS A 61 -5.58 -4.64 -14.92
N ARG A 62 -5.30 -5.75 -14.23
CA ARG A 62 -3.96 -6.34 -14.17
C ARG A 62 -4.03 -7.85 -14.31
N SER A 63 -3.02 -8.44 -15.00
CA SER A 63 -2.84 -9.89 -15.02
C SER A 63 -2.25 -10.38 -13.69
N ILE A 64 -2.45 -11.66 -13.36
CA ILE A 64 -1.85 -12.28 -12.18
C ILE A 64 -0.32 -12.18 -12.25
N SER A 65 0.27 -12.34 -13.43
CA SER A 65 1.71 -12.20 -13.65
C SER A 65 2.21 -10.78 -13.38
N SER A 66 1.44 -9.76 -13.76
CA SER A 66 1.77 -8.36 -13.45
C SER A 66 1.69 -8.08 -11.95
N LEU A 67 0.68 -8.62 -11.26
CA LEU A 67 0.54 -8.49 -9.81
C LEU A 67 1.70 -9.16 -9.06
N SER A 68 2.09 -10.40 -9.46
CA SER A 68 3.18 -11.12 -8.80
C SER A 68 4.52 -10.38 -8.93
N ARG A 69 4.84 -9.87 -10.12
CA ARG A 69 6.05 -9.05 -10.34
C ARG A 69 6.04 -7.77 -9.48
N LYS A 70 4.91 -7.05 -9.46
CA LYS A 70 4.81 -5.80 -8.71
C LYS A 70 4.90 -6.00 -7.20
N LEU A 71 4.46 -7.15 -6.70
CA LEU A 71 4.48 -7.48 -5.28
C LEU A 71 5.75 -8.24 -4.83
N GLY A 72 6.60 -8.66 -5.77
CA GLY A 72 7.79 -9.46 -5.46
C GLY A 72 7.47 -10.84 -4.86
N ILE A 73 6.30 -11.42 -5.17
CA ILE A 73 5.85 -12.73 -4.66
C ILE A 73 5.63 -13.71 -5.80
N SER A 74 5.66 -15.02 -5.50
CA SER A 74 5.48 -16.04 -6.52
C SER A 74 4.13 -15.93 -7.23
N ARG A 75 4.10 -16.32 -8.52
CA ARG A 75 2.85 -16.37 -9.31
C ARG A 75 1.81 -17.30 -8.67
N GLN A 76 2.25 -18.40 -8.08
CA GLN A 76 1.38 -19.36 -7.41
C GLN A 76 0.72 -18.75 -6.16
N ALA A 77 1.50 -18.05 -5.31
CA ALA A 77 0.97 -17.35 -4.13
C ALA A 77 -0.02 -16.26 -4.54
N THR A 78 0.31 -15.48 -5.59
CA THR A 78 -0.59 -14.46 -6.14
C THR A 78 -1.89 -15.08 -6.65
N HIS A 79 -1.81 -16.18 -7.40
CA HIS A 79 -2.96 -16.90 -7.92
C HIS A 79 -3.88 -17.36 -6.80
N LYS A 80 -3.33 -18.03 -5.78
CA LYS A 80 -4.08 -18.48 -4.59
C LYS A 80 -4.83 -17.32 -3.91
N THR A 81 -4.13 -16.22 -3.67
CA THR A 81 -4.72 -15.06 -2.96
C THR A 81 -5.77 -14.34 -3.82
N VAL A 82 -5.56 -14.22 -5.14
CA VAL A 82 -6.55 -13.68 -6.07
C VAL A 82 -7.82 -14.53 -6.05
N HIS A 83 -7.71 -15.87 -6.09
CA HIS A 83 -8.88 -16.75 -6.02
C HIS A 83 -9.63 -16.61 -4.71
N GLN A 84 -8.96 -16.50 -3.58
CA GLN A 84 -9.61 -16.21 -2.30
C GLN A 84 -10.43 -14.91 -2.35
N LEU A 85 -9.91 -13.86 -2.99
CA LEU A 85 -10.63 -12.59 -3.16
C LEU A 85 -11.79 -12.71 -4.16
N VAL A 86 -11.69 -13.60 -5.15
CA VAL A 86 -12.80 -13.94 -6.06
C VAL A 86 -13.89 -14.68 -5.30
N ASP A 87 -13.55 -15.66 -4.47
CA ASP A 87 -14.49 -16.42 -3.65
C ASP A 87 -15.24 -15.52 -2.65
N LEU A 88 -14.55 -14.50 -2.12
CA LEU A 88 -15.16 -13.43 -1.32
C LEU A 88 -16.06 -12.49 -2.13
N GLY A 89 -16.06 -12.63 -3.47
CA GLY A 89 -16.81 -11.77 -4.39
C GLY A 89 -16.27 -10.35 -4.48
N LEU A 90 -15.02 -10.11 -4.09
CA LEU A 90 -14.37 -8.78 -4.14
C LEU A 90 -13.69 -8.54 -5.49
N LEU A 91 -13.16 -9.59 -6.09
CA LEU A 91 -12.52 -9.57 -7.40
C LEU A 91 -13.26 -10.49 -8.37
N LYS A 92 -13.02 -10.30 -9.64
CA LYS A 92 -13.41 -11.20 -10.72
C LYS A 92 -12.26 -11.39 -11.70
N LEU A 93 -12.29 -12.51 -12.42
CA LEU A 93 -11.35 -12.83 -13.48
C LEU A 93 -12.05 -12.76 -14.82
N GLU A 94 -11.50 -11.98 -15.75
CA GLU A 94 -11.97 -11.91 -17.14
C GLU A 94 -10.89 -12.47 -18.08
N LYS A 95 -11.29 -13.26 -19.06
CA LYS A 95 -10.40 -13.71 -20.13
C LYS A 95 -10.16 -12.56 -21.10
N LEU A 96 -8.91 -12.32 -21.45
CA LEU A 96 -8.59 -11.46 -22.60
C LEU A 96 -8.90 -12.22 -23.89
N LYS A 97 -9.53 -11.54 -24.85
CA LYS A 97 -9.63 -12.06 -26.23
C LYS A 97 -8.20 -12.35 -26.74
N ASN A 98 -7.97 -13.55 -27.24
CA ASN A 98 -6.71 -13.99 -27.82
C ASN A 98 -5.51 -14.13 -26.83
N SER A 99 -5.75 -14.28 -25.53
CA SER A 99 -4.70 -14.53 -24.52
C SER A 99 -5.08 -15.66 -23.58
N ARG A 100 -4.07 -16.41 -23.13
CA ARG A 100 -4.22 -17.38 -22.02
C ARG A 100 -4.28 -16.68 -20.67
N ASP A 101 -3.95 -15.40 -20.61
CA ASP A 101 -3.92 -14.64 -19.36
C ASP A 101 -5.33 -14.17 -18.96
N LYS A 102 -5.60 -14.31 -17.68
CA LYS A 102 -6.79 -13.76 -17.03
C LYS A 102 -6.47 -12.41 -16.43
N ILE A 103 -7.36 -11.46 -16.61
CA ILE A 103 -7.28 -10.14 -15.99
C ILE A 103 -8.09 -10.12 -14.70
N VAL A 104 -7.51 -9.57 -13.69
CA VAL A 104 -8.10 -9.36 -12.36
C VAL A 104 -8.74 -7.97 -12.32
N LEU A 105 -9.98 -7.90 -11.86
CA LEU A 105 -10.76 -6.67 -11.73
C LEU A 105 -11.55 -6.65 -10.43
N TYR A 106 -11.89 -5.44 -9.96
CA TYR A 106 -12.87 -5.31 -8.89
C TYR A 106 -14.29 -5.64 -9.37
N THR A 107 -15.05 -6.32 -8.52
CA THR A 107 -16.51 -6.34 -8.59
C THR A 107 -17.07 -5.04 -7.99
N ASP A 108 -18.38 -4.80 -8.09
CA ASP A 108 -19.01 -3.65 -7.42
C ASP A 108 -18.95 -3.79 -5.90
N LYS A 109 -19.00 -5.02 -5.36
CA LYS A 109 -18.72 -5.29 -3.95
C LYS A 109 -17.28 -4.90 -3.60
N GLY A 110 -16.30 -5.22 -4.45
CA GLY A 110 -14.91 -4.85 -4.28
C GLY A 110 -14.68 -3.34 -4.33
N LYS A 111 -15.34 -2.63 -5.25
CA LYS A 111 -15.27 -1.17 -5.30
C LYS A 111 -15.82 -0.53 -4.01
N ARG A 112 -16.95 -1.03 -3.49
CA ARG A 112 -17.50 -0.57 -2.20
C ARG A 112 -16.56 -0.86 -1.04
N ALA A 113 -15.94 -2.05 -1.00
CA ALA A 113 -14.95 -2.39 0.01
C ALA A 113 -13.75 -1.44 -0.01
N ARG A 114 -13.26 -1.07 -1.20
CA ARG A 114 -12.18 -0.10 -1.37
C ARG A 114 -12.55 1.28 -0.82
N LEU A 115 -13.79 1.74 -1.02
CA LEU A 115 -14.25 3.01 -0.45
C LEU A 115 -14.30 2.97 1.10
N VAL A 116 -14.64 1.82 1.69
CA VAL A 116 -14.56 1.65 3.15
C VAL A 116 -13.10 1.75 3.61
N GLY A 117 -12.17 1.09 2.92
CA GLY A 117 -10.73 1.22 3.20
C GLY A 117 -10.25 2.67 3.11
N ALA A 118 -10.65 3.41 2.06
CA ALA A 118 -10.32 4.82 1.91
C ALA A 118 -10.85 5.68 3.08
N LYS A 119 -12.06 5.43 3.57
CA LYS A 119 -12.61 6.11 4.75
C LYS A 119 -11.79 5.83 6.00
N ASN A 120 -11.30 4.61 6.18
CA ASN A 120 -10.43 4.25 7.31
C ASN A 120 -9.07 4.96 7.21
N LEU A 121 -8.47 5.04 6.02
CA LEU A 121 -7.25 5.81 5.80
C LEU A 121 -7.42 7.29 6.16
N ILE A 122 -8.55 7.90 5.80
CA ILE A 122 -8.86 9.30 6.19
C ILE A 122 -8.92 9.45 7.71
N LYS A 123 -9.46 8.47 8.44
CA LYS A 123 -9.46 8.52 9.92
C LYS A 123 -8.04 8.46 10.49
N ILE A 124 -7.18 7.60 9.92
CA ILE A 124 -5.77 7.50 10.33
C ILE A 124 -5.05 8.83 10.04
N GLU A 125 -5.21 9.39 8.84
CA GLU A 125 -4.62 10.68 8.49
C GLU A 125 -5.08 11.81 9.43
N LYS A 126 -6.35 11.81 9.84
CA LYS A 126 -6.85 12.80 10.81
C LYS A 126 -6.16 12.69 12.17
N LYS A 127 -5.86 11.49 12.66
CA LYS A 127 -5.06 11.31 13.90
C LYS A 127 -3.65 11.87 13.72
N ILE A 128 -2.99 11.55 12.62
CA ILE A 128 -1.65 12.08 12.33
C ILE A 128 -1.67 13.62 12.28
N ILE A 129 -2.71 14.22 11.70
CA ILE A 129 -2.87 15.68 11.70
C ILE A 129 -3.05 16.24 13.12
N GLN A 130 -3.73 15.52 14.01
CA GLN A 130 -3.87 15.92 15.41
C GLN A 130 -2.54 15.86 16.15
N ASP A 131 -1.70 14.86 15.86
CA ASP A 131 -0.40 14.66 16.51
C ASP A 131 0.67 15.63 16.00
N LEU A 132 0.77 15.83 14.69
CA LEU A 132 1.81 16.64 14.04
C LEU A 132 1.40 18.10 13.79
N GLY A 133 0.11 18.40 13.78
CA GLY A 133 -0.41 19.62 13.20
C GLY A 133 -0.54 19.55 11.67
N LYS A 134 -1.39 20.43 11.12
CA LYS A 134 -1.75 20.41 9.69
C LYS A 134 -0.57 20.74 8.78
N GLU A 135 0.27 21.67 9.19
CA GLU A 135 1.39 22.15 8.36
C GLU A 135 2.44 21.04 8.18
N ASP A 136 2.90 20.45 9.27
CA ASP A 136 3.91 19.39 9.24
C ASP A 136 3.39 18.13 8.54
N TYR A 137 2.13 17.76 8.76
CA TYR A 137 1.49 16.69 8.00
C TYR A 137 1.52 16.95 6.48
N LEU A 138 1.17 18.16 6.04
CA LEU A 138 1.18 18.52 4.62
C LEU A 138 2.60 18.52 4.05
N ASN A 139 3.59 18.99 4.80
CA ASN A 139 4.99 18.96 4.43
C ASN A 139 5.50 17.52 4.30
N LEU A 140 5.25 16.67 5.27
CA LEU A 140 5.60 15.25 5.24
C LEU A 140 4.99 14.56 4.01
N LYS A 141 3.70 14.74 3.79
CA LYS A 141 2.99 14.16 2.64
C LYS A 141 3.57 14.64 1.30
N ARG A 142 3.90 15.92 1.19
CA ARG A 142 4.54 16.52 0.00
C ARG A 142 5.93 15.92 -0.27
N ILE A 143 6.74 15.76 0.78
CA ILE A 143 8.10 15.19 0.67
C ILE A 143 8.02 13.73 0.22
N LEU A 144 7.17 12.92 0.85
CA LEU A 144 6.97 11.51 0.49
C LEU A 144 6.45 11.36 -0.94
N LEU A 145 5.51 12.21 -1.38
CA LEU A 145 5.01 12.21 -2.76
C LEU A 145 6.09 12.60 -3.78
N LYS A 146 6.96 13.56 -3.44
CA LYS A 146 8.09 13.94 -4.31
C LYS A 146 9.05 12.76 -4.47
N HIS A 147 9.42 12.11 -3.39
CA HIS A 147 10.28 10.92 -3.41
C HIS A 147 9.68 9.79 -4.25
N TYR A 148 8.40 9.48 -4.06
CA TYR A 148 7.68 8.46 -4.80
C TYR A 148 7.68 8.73 -6.32
N LYS A 149 7.39 9.96 -6.74
CA LYS A 149 7.38 10.36 -8.17
C LYS A 149 8.75 10.23 -8.83
N LEU A 150 9.82 10.55 -8.11
CA LEU A 150 11.20 10.41 -8.61
C LEU A 150 11.53 8.94 -8.93
N HIS A 151 11.05 8.00 -8.14
CA HIS A 151 11.26 6.57 -8.38
C HIS A 151 10.36 6.00 -9.48
N GLU A 152 9.07 6.39 -9.56
CA GLU A 152 8.19 5.97 -10.67
C GLU A 152 8.72 6.40 -12.06
N THR A 153 9.34 7.55 -12.14
CA THR A 153 9.91 8.06 -13.39
C THR A 153 11.15 7.27 -13.80
N LYS A 154 12.01 6.88 -12.83
CA LYS A 154 13.18 6.04 -13.10
C LYS A 154 12.82 4.64 -13.57
N ASP A 155 11.83 3.99 -12.93
CA ASP A 155 11.36 2.65 -13.30
C ASP A 155 10.76 2.62 -14.72
N LYS A 156 10.13 3.72 -15.16
CA LYS A 156 9.58 3.85 -16.52
C LYS A 156 10.65 4.13 -17.58
N MET A 157 11.81 4.65 -17.20
CA MET A 157 12.95 4.90 -18.11
C MET A 157 13.83 3.65 -18.29
N LEU A 158 13.72 2.66 -17.41
CA LEU A 158 14.48 1.41 -17.41
C LEU A 158 13.68 0.19 -17.90
N SER A 159 12.41 0.38 -18.25
CA SER A 159 11.49 -0.64 -18.80
C SER A 159 11.22 -0.42 -20.28
#